data_8e1dc9023635b33ab913836bf2966e74
#
_entry.id   8e1dc9023635b33ab913836bf2966e74
#
_cell.length_a   1.000
_cell.length_b   1.000
_cell.length_c   1.000
_cell.angle_alpha   90.00
_cell.angle_beta   90.00
_cell.angle_gamma   90.00
#
_symmetry.space_group_name_H-M   'P 1'
#
loop_
_entity.id
_entity.type
_entity.pdbx_description
1 polymer ?
#
loop_
_entity_poly.entity_id
_entity_poly.type
_entity_poly.pdbx_seq_one_letter_code
_entity_poly.pdbx_strand_id
1 'polypeptide(L)'
;MLSACTPATQTPTAPPQEVLRLLYWQAPTILNPHLSVGFKDWEASRITLEPLASYDENGELVPFLAAEIPTRENGGVAADGKSVTWKLKRDIQWSDGTSFTAADVAFTYEYITNPETASASAATYDTIESVETLDDYTIKINFKQINPAWSMPFVGSEGMILPRHKFAEYNGVNARQAPANLMAVGTGPFRVVEFKPGDTVVYEPNPYFREAETVYFKRIELKGGGDSTSAARAVLQTGDADFAFNLQTEPQVLQQLEAGGKGRVIANFGPLGERIQFNLTDPNRANAEGDRSTLEFPHPFFTDPQVREAFNLAIDRETIAEQLYGLTGKPTPNFLLAPDRYVSQNTSYEFNLEKAAELLDEAGWQDSNNNGIRDKDGVEMTVLFQTSVNPVRQKTQEIVKQGLSEIGVQVELKSIDPSIYFAGDPSNPDSINRFYADLQMFTTGNASPAPDRYLKTYTCSEISRQENNWSGQNFSRYCNPTYDQLWEQAKRELDPEKRQQLIIQMNDLLINDMAVIPLVHRADAIALSNSIEGVELTPWDRNIWNIKDWKRKE
;
A
#
# COMPACT_ATOMS: atom_id res chain seq x y z
N MET A 1 22.03 -25.39 55.13
CA MET A 1 22.33 -24.39 54.08
C MET A 1 21.01 -23.79 53.65
N LEU A 2 20.71 -22.58 54.10
CA LEU A 2 19.52 -21.84 53.74
C LEU A 2 19.83 -21.06 52.46
N SER A 3 19.18 -21.43 51.36
CA SER A 3 19.29 -20.72 50.09
C SER A 3 18.41 -19.48 50.17
N ALA A 4 19.02 -18.30 50.14
CA ALA A 4 18.30 -17.03 50.09
C ALA A 4 17.77 -16.81 48.67
N CYS A 5 16.45 -16.81 48.48
CA CYS A 5 15.79 -16.29 47.27
C CYS A 5 15.93 -14.77 47.25
N THR A 6 16.68 -14.24 46.29
CA THR A 6 16.71 -12.82 45.98
C THR A 6 15.37 -12.46 45.30
N PRO A 7 14.63 -11.44 45.78
CA PRO A 7 13.42 -11.02 45.09
C PRO A 7 13.77 -10.39 43.72
N ALA A 8 13.09 -10.83 42.68
CA ALA A 8 13.15 -10.22 41.36
C ALA A 8 12.74 -8.75 41.48
N THR A 9 13.61 -7.85 41.11
CA THR A 9 13.33 -6.41 40.98
C THR A 9 12.22 -6.23 39.93
N GLN A 10 11.00 -5.95 40.39
CA GLN A 10 9.91 -5.52 39.48
C GLN A 10 10.31 -4.15 38.92
N THR A 11 10.46 -4.10 37.60
CA THR A 11 10.59 -2.83 36.89
C THR A 11 9.34 -1.98 37.19
N PRO A 12 9.47 -0.69 37.54
CA PRO A 12 8.32 0.15 37.84
C PRO A 12 7.43 0.21 36.60
N THR A 13 6.19 -0.22 36.71
CA THR A 13 5.18 -0.05 35.64
C THR A 13 4.82 1.43 35.56
N ALA A 14 4.94 2.02 34.36
CA ALA A 14 4.52 3.39 34.11
C ALA A 14 3.04 3.60 34.51
N PRO A 15 2.65 4.80 35.01
CA PRO A 15 1.27 5.10 35.31
C PRO A 15 0.37 4.84 34.09
N PRO A 16 -0.87 4.39 34.28
CA PRO A 16 -1.77 4.07 33.16
C PRO A 16 -1.95 5.22 32.14
N GLN A 17 -1.81 6.47 32.58
CA GLN A 17 -1.90 7.65 31.72
C GLN A 17 -0.70 7.83 30.80
N GLU A 18 0.47 7.28 31.14
CA GLU A 18 1.68 7.37 30.33
C GLU A 18 1.90 6.14 29.42
N VAL A 19 0.93 5.22 29.39
CA VAL A 19 0.93 4.07 28.48
C VAL A 19 0.02 4.35 27.29
N LEU A 20 0.55 4.22 26.07
CA LEU A 20 -0.21 4.25 24.83
C LEU A 20 -0.50 2.82 24.37
N ARG A 21 -1.78 2.48 24.17
CA ARG A 21 -2.23 1.16 23.75
C ARG A 21 -2.69 1.20 22.30
N LEU A 22 -1.91 0.56 21.42
CA LEU A 22 -2.20 0.41 19.99
C LEU A 22 -2.74 -0.99 19.75
N LEU A 23 -3.86 -1.11 19.06
CA LEU A 23 -4.47 -2.39 18.75
C LEU A 23 -4.51 -2.62 17.24
N TYR A 24 -3.76 -3.64 16.79
CA TYR A 24 -3.63 -4.02 15.40
C TYR A 24 -4.24 -5.42 15.22
N TRP A 25 -5.42 -5.51 14.60
CA TRP A 25 -6.07 -6.80 14.39
C TRP A 25 -5.23 -7.77 13.53
N GLN A 26 -4.28 -7.25 12.76
CA GLN A 26 -3.21 -8.02 12.13
C GLN A 26 -1.90 -7.77 12.91
N ALA A 27 -1.43 -8.78 13.62
CA ALA A 27 -0.23 -8.65 14.46
C ALA A 27 1.06 -8.49 13.64
N PRO A 28 2.00 -7.62 14.06
CA PRO A 28 3.33 -7.56 13.48
C PRO A 28 4.10 -8.88 13.61
N THR A 29 4.90 -9.19 12.60
CA THR A 29 5.71 -10.41 12.55
C THR A 29 7.21 -10.15 12.43
N ILE A 30 7.59 -8.94 11.98
CA ILE A 30 8.96 -8.51 11.79
C ILE A 30 9.03 -6.97 11.94
N LEU A 31 10.17 -6.45 12.39
CA LEU A 31 10.42 -5.01 12.49
C LEU A 31 11.51 -4.53 11.52
N ASN A 32 11.66 -5.23 10.40
CA ASN A 32 12.48 -4.80 9.27
C ASN A 32 11.57 -4.49 8.08
N PRO A 33 11.38 -3.21 7.72
CA PRO A 33 10.44 -2.81 6.68
C PRO A 33 10.82 -3.34 5.29
N HIS A 34 12.10 -3.60 5.04
CA HIS A 34 12.60 -4.07 3.75
C HIS A 34 12.43 -5.58 3.51
N LEU A 35 12.10 -6.34 4.57
CA LEU A 35 11.80 -7.78 4.49
C LEU A 35 10.31 -8.08 4.69
N SER A 36 9.48 -7.04 4.73
CA SER A 36 8.04 -7.10 4.98
C SER A 36 7.25 -6.58 3.78
N VAL A 37 6.04 -7.11 3.60
CA VAL A 37 5.05 -6.63 2.62
C VAL A 37 3.75 -6.17 3.30
N GLY A 38 3.66 -6.29 4.62
CA GLY A 38 2.45 -5.97 5.39
C GLY A 38 2.50 -4.59 6.03
N PHE A 39 1.44 -3.80 5.87
CA PHE A 39 1.31 -2.48 6.53
C PHE A 39 1.54 -2.56 8.05
N LYS A 40 1.04 -3.62 8.71
CA LYS A 40 1.22 -3.86 10.15
C LYS A 40 2.68 -3.87 10.61
N ASP A 41 3.57 -4.43 9.77
CA ASP A 41 5.00 -4.51 10.07
C ASP A 41 5.69 -3.16 9.81
N TRP A 42 5.30 -2.44 8.77
CA TRP A 42 5.80 -1.10 8.48
C TRP A 42 5.37 -0.10 9.55
N GLU A 43 4.11 -0.15 9.98
CA GLU A 43 3.61 0.65 11.11
C GLU A 43 4.46 0.39 12.36
N ALA A 44 4.62 -0.88 12.77
CA ALA A 44 5.40 -1.24 13.96
C ALA A 44 6.88 -0.81 13.84
N SER A 45 7.49 -0.96 12.66
CA SER A 45 8.87 -0.54 12.39
C SER A 45 9.05 0.97 12.48
N ARG A 46 8.05 1.75 12.00
CA ARG A 46 8.11 3.22 11.93
C ARG A 46 8.17 3.91 13.30
N ILE A 47 7.72 3.24 14.38
CA ILE A 47 7.86 3.73 15.76
C ILE A 47 9.35 3.87 16.16
N THR A 48 10.21 3.05 15.57
CA THR A 48 11.63 2.93 15.93
C THR A 48 12.56 3.42 14.84
N LEU A 49 12.26 3.14 13.57
CA LEU A 49 13.10 3.48 12.42
C LEU A 49 12.63 4.75 11.72
N GLU A 50 13.59 5.52 11.19
CA GLU A 50 13.30 6.76 10.47
C GLU A 50 13.90 6.75 9.06
N PRO A 51 13.22 7.41 8.07
CA PRO A 51 13.77 7.70 6.75
C PRO A 51 14.60 8.99 6.75
N LEU A 52 15.22 9.35 5.61
CA LEU A 52 15.84 10.66 5.44
C LEU A 52 14.80 11.78 5.50
N ALA A 53 13.68 11.59 4.85
CA ALA A 53 12.53 12.50 4.85
C ALA A 53 11.24 11.70 4.73
N SER A 54 10.10 12.33 4.97
CA SER A 54 8.79 11.80 4.71
C SER A 54 7.91 12.86 4.05
N TYR A 55 6.62 12.61 3.93
CA TYR A 55 5.67 13.52 3.31
C TYR A 55 4.58 13.90 4.33
N ASP A 56 4.21 15.17 4.35
CA ASP A 56 3.05 15.66 5.07
C ASP A 56 1.73 15.27 4.38
N GLU A 57 0.61 15.75 4.90
CA GLU A 57 -0.72 15.48 4.35
C GLU A 57 -0.91 16.02 2.92
N ASN A 58 -0.15 17.04 2.53
CA ASN A 58 -0.19 17.65 1.17
C ASN A 58 0.75 16.96 0.19
N GLY A 59 1.58 16.00 0.67
CA GLY A 59 2.61 15.34 -0.13
C GLY A 59 3.89 16.16 -0.30
N GLU A 60 4.11 17.17 0.58
CA GLU A 60 5.33 17.94 0.62
C GLU A 60 6.36 17.26 1.53
N LEU A 61 7.64 17.36 1.16
CA LEU A 61 8.72 16.69 1.89
C LEU A 61 9.02 17.36 3.23
N VAL A 62 9.02 16.57 4.31
CA VAL A 62 9.45 16.94 5.67
C VAL A 62 10.70 16.18 6.08
N PRO A 63 11.75 16.85 6.60
CA PRO A 63 13.01 16.19 6.91
C PRO A 63 12.97 15.43 8.24
N PHE A 64 13.47 14.18 8.25
CA PHE A 64 13.70 13.36 9.44
C PHE A 64 15.18 13.26 9.79
N LEU A 65 15.93 12.37 9.11
CA LEU A 65 17.39 12.25 9.28
C LEU A 65 18.15 13.21 8.38
N ALA A 66 17.52 13.74 7.33
CA ALA A 66 18.07 14.82 6.53
C ALA A 66 18.06 16.15 7.30
N ALA A 67 19.11 16.96 7.12
CA ALA A 67 19.22 18.30 7.70
C ALA A 67 18.35 19.31 6.95
N GLU A 68 18.19 19.12 5.64
CA GLU A 68 17.38 19.93 4.74
C GLU A 68 16.86 19.08 3.59
N ILE A 69 15.78 19.49 2.95
CA ILE A 69 15.28 18.86 1.74
C ILE A 69 16.11 19.33 0.53
N PRO A 70 16.63 18.41 -0.30
CA PRO A 70 17.31 18.77 -1.53
C PRO A 70 16.38 19.48 -2.50
N THR A 71 16.82 20.58 -3.05
CA THR A 71 16.14 21.31 -4.13
C THR A 71 17.14 21.71 -5.22
N ARG A 72 16.65 22.20 -6.35
CA ARG A 72 17.53 22.78 -7.38
C ARG A 72 18.17 24.08 -6.91
N GLU A 73 17.45 24.87 -6.14
CA GLU A 73 17.86 26.17 -5.63
C GLU A 73 19.01 26.05 -4.62
N ASN A 74 18.96 25.02 -3.74
CA ASN A 74 20.06 24.77 -2.79
C ASN A 74 21.17 23.87 -3.36
N GLY A 75 21.05 23.47 -4.65
CA GLY A 75 22.01 22.63 -5.33
C GLY A 75 21.97 21.15 -4.93
N GLY A 76 21.02 20.75 -4.09
CA GLY A 76 20.82 19.37 -3.66
C GLY A 76 20.33 18.47 -4.80
N VAL A 77 19.49 18.99 -5.70
CA VAL A 77 19.06 18.30 -6.93
C VAL A 77 19.84 18.84 -8.12
N ALA A 78 20.55 17.97 -8.83
CA ALA A 78 21.33 18.36 -10.00
C ALA A 78 20.42 18.90 -11.12
N ALA A 79 20.93 19.92 -11.86
CA ALA A 79 20.15 20.57 -12.92
C ALA A 79 19.74 19.61 -14.05
N ASP A 80 20.53 18.57 -14.32
CA ASP A 80 20.25 17.53 -15.30
C ASP A 80 19.32 16.42 -14.80
N GLY A 81 18.88 16.49 -13.53
CA GLY A 81 18.00 15.51 -12.90
C GLY A 81 18.60 14.12 -12.70
N LYS A 82 19.93 13.98 -12.82
CA LYS A 82 20.60 12.67 -12.71
C LYS A 82 21.23 12.38 -11.36
N SER A 83 21.22 13.32 -10.43
CA SER A 83 21.66 13.05 -9.06
C SER A 83 20.97 13.93 -8.04
N VAL A 84 20.93 13.42 -6.81
CA VAL A 84 20.50 14.15 -5.61
C VAL A 84 21.54 13.98 -4.52
N THR A 85 21.83 15.09 -3.80
CA THR A 85 22.74 15.11 -2.66
C THR A 85 21.96 15.45 -1.41
N TRP A 86 21.99 14.53 -0.44
CA TRP A 86 21.39 14.70 0.87
C TRP A 86 22.44 15.12 1.89
N LYS A 87 22.13 16.13 2.69
CA LYS A 87 22.86 16.49 3.91
C LYS A 87 22.14 15.91 5.10
N LEU A 88 22.87 15.21 5.97
CA LEU A 88 22.32 14.53 7.13
C LEU A 88 22.45 15.40 8.38
N LYS A 89 21.50 15.23 9.32
CA LYS A 89 21.61 15.83 10.64
C LYS A 89 22.85 15.29 11.35
N ARG A 90 23.53 16.15 12.11
CA ARG A 90 24.65 15.76 12.96
C ARG A 90 24.16 15.32 14.33
N ASP A 91 25.01 14.61 15.07
CA ASP A 91 24.78 14.21 16.44
C ASP A 91 23.54 13.31 16.66
N ILE A 92 23.11 12.63 15.59
CA ILE A 92 22.07 11.59 15.68
C ILE A 92 22.71 10.29 16.17
N GLN A 93 22.03 9.64 17.10
CA GLN A 93 22.44 8.33 17.63
C GLN A 93 21.35 7.29 17.43
N TRP A 94 21.76 6.07 17.19
CA TRP A 94 20.91 4.89 17.28
C TRP A 94 20.51 4.63 18.74
N SER A 95 19.45 3.87 18.97
CA SER A 95 18.92 3.57 20.32
C SER A 95 19.86 2.75 21.20
N ASP A 96 20.99 2.32 20.68
CA ASP A 96 22.09 1.69 21.43
C ASP A 96 23.30 2.62 21.67
N GLY A 97 23.17 3.89 21.30
CA GLY A 97 24.19 4.92 21.49
C GLY A 97 25.25 5.03 20.37
N THR A 98 25.19 4.17 19.35
CA THR A 98 26.08 4.25 18.19
C THR A 98 25.71 5.46 17.33
N SER A 99 26.69 6.16 16.75
CA SER A 99 26.45 7.32 15.88
C SER A 99 25.83 6.89 14.53
N PHE A 100 24.84 7.65 14.06
CA PHE A 100 24.29 7.56 12.71
C PHE A 100 25.14 8.39 11.75
N THR A 101 25.47 7.82 10.58
CA THR A 101 26.26 8.47 9.55
C THR A 101 25.76 8.11 8.13
N ALA A 102 26.35 8.75 7.12
CA ALA A 102 26.10 8.45 5.71
C ALA A 102 26.43 6.98 5.33
N ALA A 103 27.32 6.33 6.11
CA ALA A 103 27.63 4.92 5.93
C ALA A 103 26.43 4.00 6.19
N ASP A 104 25.48 4.38 7.06
CA ASP A 104 24.26 3.62 7.31
C ASP A 104 23.29 3.74 6.11
N VAL A 105 23.22 4.92 5.50
CA VAL A 105 22.41 5.16 4.30
C VAL A 105 22.94 4.37 3.11
N ALA A 106 24.27 4.43 2.87
CA ALA A 106 24.92 3.64 1.82
C ALA A 106 24.73 2.14 2.04
N PHE A 107 24.89 1.67 3.26
CA PHE A 107 24.64 0.27 3.62
C PHE A 107 23.16 -0.14 3.39
N THR A 108 22.21 0.74 3.72
CA THR A 108 20.80 0.44 3.48
C THR A 108 20.52 0.22 1.99
N TYR A 109 21.14 1.00 1.11
CA TYR A 109 21.09 0.77 -0.33
C TYR A 109 21.69 -0.59 -0.71
N GLU A 110 22.89 -0.91 -0.24
CA GLU A 110 23.55 -2.19 -0.50
C GLU A 110 22.69 -3.38 -0.03
N TYR A 111 22.09 -3.27 1.14
CA TYR A 111 21.22 -4.30 1.72
C TYR A 111 19.96 -4.53 0.87
N ILE A 112 19.29 -3.44 0.45
CA ILE A 112 18.05 -3.51 -0.32
C ILE A 112 18.29 -4.04 -1.73
N THR A 113 19.40 -3.64 -2.36
CA THR A 113 19.70 -4.00 -3.76
C THR A 113 20.45 -5.31 -3.93
N ASN A 114 20.89 -5.93 -2.83
CA ASN A 114 21.48 -7.26 -2.87
C ASN A 114 20.38 -8.29 -3.20
N PRO A 115 20.48 -9.00 -4.37
CA PRO A 115 19.46 -9.96 -4.78
C PRO A 115 19.23 -11.08 -3.76
N GLU A 116 20.28 -11.48 -3.04
CA GLU A 116 20.20 -12.55 -2.04
C GLU A 116 19.46 -12.13 -0.76
N THR A 117 19.34 -10.82 -0.50
CA THR A 117 18.51 -10.27 0.58
C THR A 117 17.02 -10.48 0.29
N ALA A 118 16.63 -10.53 -0.97
CA ALA A 118 15.25 -10.61 -1.44
C ALA A 118 14.36 -9.52 -0.80
N SER A 119 14.83 -8.26 -0.85
CA SER A 119 14.14 -7.12 -0.26
C SER A 119 12.84 -6.80 -1.00
N ALA A 120 11.76 -6.61 -0.27
CA ALA A 120 10.48 -6.15 -0.81
C ALA A 120 10.53 -4.72 -1.37
N SER A 121 11.49 -3.91 -0.89
CA SER A 121 11.70 -2.52 -1.33
C SER A 121 12.60 -2.38 -2.56
N ALA A 122 13.19 -3.46 -3.09
CA ALA A 122 14.23 -3.40 -4.13
C ALA A 122 13.80 -2.58 -5.37
N ALA A 123 12.55 -2.71 -5.80
CA ALA A 123 12.03 -2.02 -6.98
C ALA A 123 12.01 -0.47 -6.83
N THR A 124 11.97 0.06 -5.62
CA THR A 124 12.04 1.51 -5.34
C THR A 124 13.44 2.07 -5.62
N TYR A 125 14.45 1.20 -5.58
CA TYR A 125 15.87 1.54 -5.73
C TYR A 125 16.43 1.18 -7.11
N ASP A 126 15.66 0.62 -8.02
CA ASP A 126 16.11 0.12 -9.33
C ASP A 126 16.61 1.22 -10.28
N THR A 127 16.19 2.47 -10.05
CA THR A 127 16.63 3.65 -10.83
C THR A 127 18.01 4.15 -10.44
N ILE A 128 18.55 3.73 -9.30
CA ILE A 128 19.85 4.18 -8.78
C ILE A 128 20.97 3.45 -9.52
N GLU A 129 21.96 4.21 -9.96
CA GLU A 129 23.22 3.71 -10.52
C GLU A 129 24.26 3.48 -9.42
N SER A 130 24.43 4.49 -8.53
CA SER A 130 25.36 4.42 -7.41
C SER A 130 24.97 5.34 -6.26
N VAL A 131 25.46 5.00 -5.07
CA VAL A 131 25.34 5.81 -3.86
C VAL A 131 26.75 6.10 -3.37
N GLU A 132 27.13 7.38 -3.24
CA GLU A 132 28.45 7.85 -2.88
C GLU A 132 28.43 8.56 -1.53
N THR A 133 29.21 8.09 -0.57
CA THR A 133 29.44 8.78 0.70
C THR A 133 30.53 9.84 0.48
N LEU A 134 30.14 11.12 0.45
CA LEU A 134 31.09 12.24 0.24
C LEU A 134 31.82 12.59 1.52
N ASP A 135 31.14 12.52 2.66
CA ASP A 135 31.66 12.61 4.01
C ASP A 135 30.68 11.93 4.99
N ASP A 136 30.95 11.95 6.30
CA ASP A 136 30.12 11.29 7.31
C ASP A 136 28.65 11.79 7.34
N TYR A 137 28.36 12.96 6.78
CA TYR A 137 27.05 13.61 6.82
C TYR A 137 26.55 14.07 5.45
N THR A 138 27.19 13.61 4.37
CA THR A 138 26.80 13.97 3.01
C THR A 138 26.81 12.74 2.11
N ILE A 139 25.67 12.45 1.49
CA ILE A 139 25.51 11.33 0.59
C ILE A 139 24.95 11.79 -0.75
N LYS A 140 25.52 11.31 -1.84
CA LYS A 140 25.09 11.59 -3.20
C LYS A 140 24.53 10.31 -3.84
N ILE A 141 23.35 10.41 -4.40
CA ILE A 141 22.68 9.35 -5.14
C ILE A 141 22.72 9.70 -6.62
N ASN A 142 23.33 8.85 -7.44
CA ASN A 142 23.36 8.99 -8.88
C ASN A 142 22.33 8.05 -9.51
N PHE A 143 21.57 8.54 -10.48
CA PHE A 143 20.55 7.79 -11.18
C PHE A 143 21.03 7.35 -12.56
N LYS A 144 20.62 6.17 -13.00
CA LYS A 144 20.93 5.60 -14.33
C LYS A 144 20.50 6.52 -15.47
N GLN A 145 19.48 7.33 -15.26
CA GLN A 145 18.95 8.33 -16.19
C GLN A 145 18.25 9.45 -15.41
N ILE A 146 17.76 10.47 -16.13
CA ILE A 146 16.94 11.53 -15.52
C ILE A 146 15.83 10.90 -14.67
N ASN A 147 15.68 11.36 -13.43
CA ASN A 147 14.70 10.83 -12.49
C ASN A 147 13.89 11.96 -11.82
N PRO A 148 12.72 12.33 -12.34
CA PRO A 148 11.83 13.29 -11.69
C PRO A 148 11.31 12.81 -10.32
N ALA A 149 11.29 11.50 -10.10
CA ALA A 149 10.88 10.86 -8.84
C ALA A 149 12.06 10.59 -7.90
N TRP A 150 13.07 11.45 -7.91
CA TRP A 150 14.31 11.33 -7.15
C TRP A 150 14.10 11.19 -5.63
N SER A 151 12.96 11.65 -5.11
CA SER A 151 12.62 11.59 -3.69
C SER A 151 12.03 10.25 -3.24
N MET A 152 11.82 9.26 -4.12
CA MET A 152 11.28 7.97 -3.70
C MET A 152 12.25 7.14 -2.86
N PRO A 153 13.54 6.98 -3.22
CA PRO A 153 14.49 6.25 -2.39
C PRO A 153 14.78 6.98 -1.07
N PHE A 154 14.88 6.22 0.01
CA PHE A 154 15.18 6.69 1.38
C PHE A 154 14.13 7.64 2.00
N VAL A 155 12.93 7.72 1.43
CA VAL A 155 11.87 8.61 1.88
C VAL A 155 10.60 7.80 2.21
N GLY A 156 9.85 8.25 3.21
CA GLY A 156 8.63 7.60 3.67
C GLY A 156 8.86 6.21 4.27
N SER A 157 7.80 5.43 4.35
CA SER A 157 7.84 4.12 5.00
C SER A 157 8.69 3.06 4.28
N GLU A 158 8.91 3.20 2.98
CA GLU A 158 9.81 2.32 2.20
C GLU A 158 11.28 2.76 2.26
N GLY A 159 11.54 3.95 2.81
CA GLY A 159 12.87 4.58 2.86
C GLY A 159 13.56 4.53 4.22
N MET A 160 13.05 3.77 5.20
CA MET A 160 13.62 3.69 6.55
C MET A 160 15.06 3.18 6.52
N ILE A 161 15.95 3.85 7.28
CA ILE A 161 17.38 3.53 7.29
C ILE A 161 17.66 2.42 8.30
N LEU A 162 18.54 1.49 7.94
CA LEU A 162 18.98 0.36 8.79
C LEU A 162 20.35 0.65 9.42
N PRO A 163 20.57 0.28 10.69
CA PRO A 163 21.87 0.38 11.37
C PRO A 163 22.87 -0.62 10.78
N ARG A 164 23.89 -0.13 10.07
CA ARG A 164 24.90 -0.97 9.44
C ARG A 164 25.53 -1.96 10.43
N HIS A 165 25.85 -1.52 11.65
CA HIS A 165 26.52 -2.33 12.68
C HIS A 165 25.66 -3.50 13.19
N LYS A 166 24.35 -3.53 12.91
CA LYS A 166 23.44 -4.63 13.24
C LYS A 166 23.14 -5.57 12.09
N PHE A 167 23.27 -5.09 10.85
CA PHE A 167 22.84 -5.84 9.68
C PHE A 167 23.97 -6.24 8.73
N ALA A 168 25.17 -5.67 8.85
CA ALA A 168 26.25 -5.92 7.88
C ALA A 168 26.65 -7.39 7.76
N GLU A 169 26.69 -8.13 8.88
CA GLU A 169 27.00 -9.57 8.91
C GLU A 169 25.88 -10.45 8.33
N TYR A 170 24.69 -9.89 8.18
CA TYR A 170 23.49 -10.58 7.71
C TYR A 170 23.07 -10.19 6.27
N ASN A 171 23.82 -9.31 5.60
CA ASN A 171 23.47 -8.88 4.24
C ASN A 171 23.50 -10.07 3.26
N GLY A 172 22.43 -10.26 2.49
CA GLY A 172 22.26 -11.38 1.57
C GLY A 172 21.45 -12.52 2.17
N VAL A 173 21.84 -13.77 1.93
CA VAL A 173 21.09 -15.00 2.27
C VAL A 173 20.70 -15.12 3.74
N ASN A 174 21.44 -14.47 4.62
CA ASN A 174 21.20 -14.48 6.07
C ASN A 174 20.32 -13.33 6.56
N ALA A 175 19.83 -12.47 5.68
CA ALA A 175 19.09 -11.25 6.05
C ALA A 175 17.94 -11.49 7.04
N ARG A 176 17.20 -12.59 6.89
CA ARG A 176 16.09 -12.94 7.78
C ARG A 176 16.52 -13.47 9.15
N GLN A 177 17.81 -13.77 9.34
CA GLN A 177 18.35 -14.29 10.61
C GLN A 177 18.86 -13.18 11.54
N ALA A 178 18.93 -11.92 11.08
CA ALA A 178 19.41 -10.81 11.89
C ALA A 178 18.54 -10.62 13.14
N PRO A 179 19.11 -10.63 14.35
CA PRO A 179 18.35 -10.40 15.60
C PRO A 179 17.64 -9.05 15.62
N ALA A 180 18.18 -8.04 14.92
CA ALA A 180 17.59 -6.72 14.79
C ALA A 180 16.31 -6.70 13.95
N ASN A 181 15.96 -7.77 13.25
CA ASN A 181 14.64 -7.95 12.63
C ASN A 181 13.50 -8.02 13.66
N LEU A 182 13.83 -8.42 14.89
CA LEU A 182 12.88 -8.54 16.01
C LEU A 182 13.12 -7.46 17.06
N MET A 183 14.37 -7.22 17.43
CA MET A 183 14.77 -6.20 18.40
C MET A 183 15.39 -5.02 17.64
N ALA A 184 14.54 -4.28 16.94
CA ALA A 184 14.96 -3.19 16.08
C ALA A 184 15.73 -2.10 16.86
N VAL A 185 16.87 -1.69 16.30
CA VAL A 185 17.67 -0.55 16.76
C VAL A 185 17.45 0.57 15.79
N GLY A 186 16.90 1.69 16.25
CA GLY A 186 16.50 2.81 15.39
C GLY A 186 16.90 4.16 15.96
N THR A 187 16.70 5.20 15.17
CA THR A 187 16.95 6.60 15.52
C THR A 187 15.69 7.31 16.03
N GLY A 188 14.53 6.64 15.95
CA GLY A 188 13.22 7.19 16.28
C GLY A 188 12.96 7.41 17.78
N PRO A 189 11.77 7.93 18.13
CA PRO A 189 11.44 8.37 19.47
C PRO A 189 11.33 7.24 20.50
N PHE A 190 11.10 6.01 20.03
CA PHE A 190 10.98 4.84 20.91
C PHE A 190 11.92 3.72 20.47
N ARG A 191 12.31 2.89 21.42
CA ARG A 191 13.09 1.65 21.22
C ARG A 191 12.26 0.44 21.60
N VAL A 192 12.48 -0.67 20.92
CA VAL A 192 11.86 -1.97 21.26
C VAL A 192 12.48 -2.53 22.53
N VAL A 193 11.65 -2.98 23.46
CA VAL A 193 12.09 -3.66 24.69
C VAL A 193 11.57 -5.10 24.79
N GLU A 194 10.47 -5.42 24.10
CA GLU A 194 9.94 -6.77 23.98
C GLU A 194 9.23 -6.92 22.63
N PHE A 195 9.43 -8.05 21.98
CA PHE A 195 8.67 -8.42 20.78
C PHE A 195 8.34 -9.92 20.80
N LYS A 196 7.05 -10.20 20.69
CA LYS A 196 6.51 -11.53 20.46
C LYS A 196 5.85 -11.53 19.08
N PRO A 197 6.52 -12.03 18.03
CA PRO A 197 5.96 -12.05 16.66
C PRO A 197 4.58 -12.70 16.63
N GLY A 198 3.64 -12.02 15.97
CA GLY A 198 2.24 -12.48 15.91
C GLY A 198 1.39 -12.16 17.15
N ASP A 199 1.91 -11.42 18.12
CA ASP A 199 1.19 -11.06 19.36
C ASP A 199 1.43 -9.60 19.75
N THR A 200 2.60 -9.28 20.33
CA THR A 200 2.81 -8.00 21.03
C THR A 200 4.20 -7.42 20.74
N VAL A 201 4.26 -6.10 20.56
CA VAL A 201 5.50 -5.31 20.59
C VAL A 201 5.39 -4.28 21.70
N VAL A 202 6.43 -4.17 22.52
CA VAL A 202 6.51 -3.19 23.59
C VAL A 202 7.66 -2.25 23.32
N TYR A 203 7.38 -0.95 23.45
CA TYR A 203 8.38 0.08 23.27
C TYR A 203 8.47 0.98 24.51
N GLU A 204 9.67 1.55 24.70
CA GLU A 204 9.95 2.59 25.69
C GLU A 204 10.65 3.78 25.01
N PRO A 205 10.64 4.99 25.60
CA PRO A 205 11.35 6.13 25.03
C PRO A 205 12.80 5.79 24.71
N ASN A 206 13.27 6.23 23.56
CA ASN A 206 14.67 6.10 23.18
C ASN A 206 15.49 7.20 23.88
N PRO A 207 16.40 6.86 24.81
CA PRO A 207 17.17 7.86 25.56
C PRO A 207 18.14 8.67 24.69
N TYR A 208 18.43 8.20 23.48
CA TYR A 208 19.31 8.85 22.51
C TYR A 208 18.52 9.60 21.42
N PHE A 209 17.19 9.65 21.53
CA PHE A 209 16.40 10.41 20.57
C PHE A 209 16.68 11.91 20.71
N ARG A 210 16.87 12.60 19.61
CA ARG A 210 17.24 14.03 19.56
C ARG A 210 16.28 14.98 20.27
N GLU A 211 15.02 14.56 20.47
CA GLU A 211 13.94 15.31 21.14
C GLU A 211 13.34 14.49 22.31
N ALA A 212 14.15 13.66 23.00
CA ALA A 212 13.68 12.73 24.02
C ALA A 212 12.85 13.39 25.13
N GLU A 213 13.14 14.64 25.47
CA GLU A 213 12.45 15.45 26.50
C GLU A 213 10.99 15.76 26.14
N THR A 214 10.65 15.77 24.82
CA THR A 214 9.31 16.12 24.34
C THR A 214 8.37 14.91 24.29
N VAL A 215 8.90 13.68 24.38
CA VAL A 215 8.13 12.45 24.26
C VAL A 215 7.26 12.24 25.51
N TYR A 216 5.94 12.31 25.33
CA TYR A 216 4.98 12.21 26.44
C TYR A 216 4.86 10.79 26.99
N PHE A 217 4.59 9.80 26.12
CA PHE A 217 4.36 8.42 26.56
C PHE A 217 5.65 7.76 27.01
N LYS A 218 5.59 7.03 28.14
CA LYS A 218 6.74 6.30 28.70
C LYS A 218 6.73 4.82 28.32
N ARG A 219 5.64 4.38 27.72
CA ARG A 219 5.48 3.01 27.23
C ARG A 219 4.46 2.98 26.10
N ILE A 220 4.75 2.22 25.05
CA ILE A 220 3.79 1.86 24.01
C ILE A 220 3.61 0.34 24.05
N GLU A 221 2.36 -0.10 24.06
CA GLU A 221 1.98 -1.50 23.94
C GLU A 221 1.21 -1.66 22.62
N LEU A 222 1.86 -2.18 21.59
CA LEU A 222 1.23 -2.55 20.33
C LEU A 222 0.83 -4.03 20.46
N LYS A 223 -0.47 -4.28 20.57
CA LYS A 223 -1.02 -5.62 20.67
C LYS A 223 -1.68 -6.01 19.35
N GLY A 224 -1.42 -7.23 18.91
CA GLY A 224 -1.97 -7.79 17.70
C GLY A 224 -3.06 -8.82 17.94
N GLY A 225 -3.79 -9.16 16.87
CA GLY A 225 -4.78 -10.24 16.85
C GLY A 225 -6.22 -9.79 17.02
N GLY A 226 -7.14 -10.72 16.78
CA GLY A 226 -8.57 -10.47 16.76
C GLY A 226 -9.09 -10.11 15.37
N ASP A 227 -10.08 -9.24 15.32
CA ASP A 227 -10.71 -8.75 14.10
C ASP A 227 -10.89 -7.21 14.14
N SER A 228 -11.15 -6.61 12.97
CA SER A 228 -11.32 -5.17 12.82
C SER A 228 -12.43 -4.58 13.71
N THR A 229 -13.55 -5.28 13.83
CA THR A 229 -14.69 -4.82 14.64
C THR A 229 -14.39 -4.85 16.14
N SER A 230 -13.70 -5.89 16.61
CA SER A 230 -13.23 -5.99 18.01
C SER A 230 -12.23 -4.91 18.34
N ALA A 231 -11.29 -4.61 17.42
CA ALA A 231 -10.33 -3.53 17.57
C ALA A 231 -11.03 -2.16 17.63
N ALA A 232 -11.96 -1.90 16.73
CA ALA A 232 -12.79 -0.67 16.75
C ALA A 232 -13.55 -0.52 18.07
N ARG A 233 -14.18 -1.62 18.58
CA ARG A 233 -14.91 -1.62 19.84
C ARG A 233 -14.04 -1.24 21.03
N ALA A 234 -12.81 -1.76 21.08
CA ALA A 234 -11.88 -1.49 22.17
C ALA A 234 -11.55 0.00 22.29
N VAL A 235 -11.52 0.74 21.18
CA VAL A 235 -11.24 2.18 21.17
C VAL A 235 -12.51 3.00 21.30
N LEU A 236 -13.54 2.70 20.48
CA LEU A 236 -14.72 3.57 20.32
C LEU A 236 -15.74 3.42 21.45
N GLN A 237 -15.88 2.21 21.99
CA GLN A 237 -16.96 1.88 22.94
C GLN A 237 -16.45 1.60 24.36
N THR A 238 -15.42 0.75 24.53
CA THR A 238 -14.95 0.37 25.87
C THR A 238 -13.84 1.25 26.41
N GLY A 239 -12.97 1.80 25.54
CA GLY A 239 -11.82 2.60 25.91
C GLY A 239 -10.63 1.77 26.44
N ASP A 240 -10.57 0.48 26.10
CA ASP A 240 -9.49 -0.44 26.50
C ASP A 240 -8.21 -0.22 25.68
N ALA A 241 -8.34 0.41 24.50
CA ALA A 241 -7.23 0.82 23.64
C ALA A 241 -7.36 2.29 23.22
N ASP A 242 -6.25 2.89 22.79
CA ASP A 242 -6.16 4.29 22.41
C ASP A 242 -6.25 4.50 20.91
N PHE A 243 -5.82 3.51 20.14
CA PHE A 243 -5.74 3.55 18.68
C PHE A 243 -6.01 2.16 18.10
N ALA A 244 -6.79 2.10 17.03
CA ALA A 244 -6.98 0.89 16.25
C ALA A 244 -6.74 1.16 14.77
N PHE A 245 -5.93 0.30 14.16
CA PHE A 245 -5.42 0.42 12.80
C PHE A 245 -6.32 -0.26 11.76
N ASN A 246 -6.42 0.37 10.57
CA ASN A 246 -6.98 -0.21 9.34
C ASN A 246 -8.36 -0.84 9.52
N LEU A 247 -9.33 -0.02 9.95
CA LEU A 247 -10.69 -0.48 10.16
C LEU A 247 -11.37 -0.89 8.86
N GLN A 248 -11.67 -2.16 8.74
CA GLN A 248 -12.44 -2.76 7.65
C GLN A 248 -13.75 -3.32 8.21
N THR A 249 -14.59 -2.42 8.68
CA THR A 249 -15.83 -2.72 9.39
C THR A 249 -16.97 -1.95 8.75
N GLU A 250 -18.16 -2.54 8.67
CA GLU A 250 -19.32 -1.92 8.05
C GLU A 250 -19.68 -0.57 8.69
N PRO A 251 -20.14 0.42 7.91
CA PRO A 251 -20.40 1.78 8.39
C PRO A 251 -21.37 1.85 9.55
N GLN A 252 -22.45 1.07 9.50
CA GLN A 252 -23.47 1.03 10.56
C GLN A 252 -22.90 0.51 11.88
N VAL A 253 -21.99 -0.46 11.82
CA VAL A 253 -21.30 -1.00 13.01
C VAL A 253 -20.34 0.05 13.57
N LEU A 254 -19.57 0.74 12.72
CA LEU A 254 -18.69 1.82 13.18
C LEU A 254 -19.46 2.95 13.86
N GLN A 255 -20.59 3.39 13.29
CA GLN A 255 -21.46 4.40 13.88
C GLN A 255 -22.00 3.99 15.25
N GLN A 256 -22.44 2.72 15.38
CA GLN A 256 -22.92 2.19 16.66
C GLN A 256 -21.83 2.14 17.72
N LEU A 257 -20.60 1.77 17.34
CA LEU A 257 -19.47 1.74 18.25
C LEU A 257 -19.03 3.15 18.67
N GLU A 258 -19.00 4.10 17.73
CA GLU A 258 -18.66 5.50 17.98
C GLU A 258 -19.65 6.21 18.90
N ALA A 259 -20.94 5.82 18.85
CA ALA A 259 -21.96 6.28 19.79
C ALA A 259 -21.63 5.93 21.26
N GLY A 260 -20.71 5.00 21.52
CA GLY A 260 -20.14 4.73 22.85
C GLY A 260 -19.35 5.89 23.45
N GLY A 261 -18.92 6.87 22.63
CA GLY A 261 -18.37 8.16 23.04
C GLY A 261 -16.93 8.14 23.59
N LYS A 262 -16.22 6.99 23.51
CA LYS A 262 -14.83 6.86 23.99
C LYS A 262 -13.80 7.29 22.96
N GLY A 263 -14.13 7.18 21.69
CA GLY A 263 -13.26 7.51 20.57
C GLY A 263 -14.06 8.00 19.37
N ARG A 264 -13.35 8.26 18.28
CA ARG A 264 -13.89 8.67 16.99
C ARG A 264 -13.25 7.89 15.86
N VAL A 265 -13.98 7.70 14.77
CA VAL A 265 -13.44 7.16 13.50
C VAL A 265 -12.84 8.31 12.70
N ILE A 266 -11.64 8.12 12.18
CA ILE A 266 -10.99 9.06 11.26
C ILE A 266 -10.77 8.33 9.95
N ALA A 267 -11.28 8.90 8.86
CA ALA A 267 -11.10 8.43 7.50
C ALA A 267 -10.07 9.32 6.78
N ASN A 268 -8.89 8.77 6.52
CA ASN A 268 -7.81 9.45 5.82
C ASN A 268 -7.84 9.05 4.34
N PHE A 269 -8.32 9.94 3.47
CA PHE A 269 -8.35 9.71 2.04
C PHE A 269 -6.99 9.98 1.40
N GLY A 270 -6.47 8.99 0.71
CA GLY A 270 -5.18 9.03 0.05
C GLY A 270 -5.24 8.28 -1.29
N PRO A 271 -4.20 7.51 -1.65
CA PRO A 271 -4.11 6.87 -2.96
C PRO A 271 -4.95 5.60 -3.11
N LEU A 272 -5.60 5.10 -2.05
CA LEU A 272 -6.21 3.78 -2.05
C LEU A 272 -7.52 3.74 -2.88
N GLY A 273 -7.55 2.90 -3.90
CA GLY A 273 -8.74 2.67 -4.73
C GLY A 273 -9.13 1.20 -4.80
N GLU A 274 -10.37 0.88 -4.48
CA GLU A 274 -10.99 -0.41 -4.79
C GLU A 274 -11.36 -0.44 -6.26
N ARG A 275 -11.03 -1.52 -6.95
CA ARG A 275 -11.25 -1.65 -8.39
C ARG A 275 -11.46 -3.08 -8.83
N ILE A 276 -12.14 -3.24 -9.97
CA ILE A 276 -12.22 -4.51 -10.70
C ILE A 276 -11.27 -4.45 -11.90
N GLN A 277 -10.54 -5.53 -12.12
CA GLN A 277 -9.72 -5.74 -13.31
C GLN A 277 -10.34 -6.82 -14.18
N PHE A 278 -10.31 -6.61 -15.49
CA PHE A 278 -10.58 -7.62 -16.48
C PHE A 278 -9.32 -8.46 -16.74
N ASN A 279 -9.49 -9.76 -16.94
CA ASN A 279 -8.48 -10.59 -17.56
C ASN A 279 -8.67 -10.51 -19.09
N LEU A 280 -7.71 -9.93 -19.80
CA LEU A 280 -7.80 -9.82 -21.26
C LEU A 280 -7.32 -11.11 -21.99
N THR A 281 -6.98 -12.14 -21.21
CA THR A 281 -6.61 -13.47 -21.70
C THR A 281 -7.56 -14.52 -21.14
N ASP A 282 -7.71 -15.64 -21.85
CA ASP A 282 -8.65 -16.70 -21.47
C ASP A 282 -8.13 -17.50 -20.25
N PRO A 283 -8.82 -17.41 -19.09
CA PRO A 283 -8.41 -18.14 -17.88
C PRO A 283 -8.78 -19.63 -17.93
N ASN A 284 -9.53 -20.08 -18.94
CA ASN A 284 -10.02 -21.44 -19.06
C ASN A 284 -9.20 -22.29 -20.05
N ARG A 285 -8.31 -21.63 -20.84
CA ARG A 285 -7.42 -22.31 -21.78
C ARG A 285 -6.00 -22.36 -21.25
N ALA A 286 -5.42 -23.56 -21.28
CA ALA A 286 -4.02 -23.76 -20.92
C ALA A 286 -3.15 -23.90 -22.17
N ASN A 287 -1.92 -23.36 -22.10
CA ASN A 287 -0.88 -23.57 -23.11
C ASN A 287 -0.25 -24.97 -22.96
N ALA A 288 0.79 -25.27 -23.75
CA ALA A 288 1.47 -26.57 -23.73
C ALA A 288 2.14 -26.90 -22.39
N GLU A 289 2.53 -25.87 -21.62
CA GLU A 289 3.16 -25.98 -20.30
C GLU A 289 2.11 -26.14 -19.17
N GLY A 290 0.82 -25.99 -19.47
CA GLY A 290 -0.28 -26.07 -18.51
C GLY A 290 -0.63 -24.72 -17.86
N ASP A 291 -0.01 -23.62 -18.28
CA ASP A 291 -0.32 -22.27 -17.80
C ASP A 291 -1.57 -21.71 -18.48
N ARG A 292 -2.45 -21.11 -17.69
CA ARG A 292 -3.66 -20.38 -18.13
C ARG A 292 -3.42 -18.86 -18.09
N SER A 293 -4.37 -18.10 -18.61
CA SER A 293 -4.27 -16.63 -18.65
C SER A 293 -3.00 -16.15 -19.36
N THR A 294 -2.67 -16.79 -20.47
CA THR A 294 -1.49 -16.48 -21.30
C THR A 294 -1.87 -15.61 -22.50
N LEU A 295 -0.92 -14.83 -23.03
CA LEU A 295 -1.13 -13.99 -24.22
C LEU A 295 -1.45 -14.79 -25.48
N GLU A 296 -1.19 -16.10 -25.48
CA GLU A 296 -1.52 -17.01 -26.59
C GLU A 296 -3.04 -17.13 -26.82
N PHE A 297 -3.82 -16.99 -25.74
CA PHE A 297 -5.27 -17.14 -25.78
C PHE A 297 -5.96 -15.85 -25.32
N PRO A 298 -6.34 -14.96 -26.25
CA PRO A 298 -7.16 -13.78 -25.94
C PRO A 298 -8.49 -14.18 -25.31
N HIS A 299 -8.97 -13.36 -24.38
CA HIS A 299 -10.26 -13.59 -23.75
C HIS A 299 -11.40 -13.61 -24.78
N PRO A 300 -12.37 -14.52 -24.72
CA PRO A 300 -13.39 -14.68 -25.74
C PRO A 300 -14.30 -13.46 -25.94
N PHE A 301 -14.44 -12.59 -24.94
CA PHE A 301 -15.25 -11.38 -25.05
C PHE A 301 -14.63 -10.11 -24.45
N PHE A 302 -13.74 -10.16 -23.46
CA PHE A 302 -13.14 -8.95 -22.89
C PHE A 302 -12.08 -8.27 -23.77
N THR A 303 -11.72 -8.85 -24.91
CA THR A 303 -10.95 -8.14 -25.94
C THR A 303 -11.75 -7.05 -26.64
N ASP A 304 -13.09 -7.14 -26.62
CA ASP A 304 -13.99 -6.12 -27.17
C ASP A 304 -14.22 -4.98 -26.15
N PRO A 305 -13.86 -3.72 -26.46
CA PRO A 305 -14.08 -2.58 -25.56
C PRO A 305 -15.56 -2.30 -25.28
N GLN A 306 -16.48 -2.58 -26.22
CA GLN A 306 -17.92 -2.39 -25.99
C GLN A 306 -18.44 -3.31 -24.89
N VAL A 307 -17.95 -4.56 -24.84
CA VAL A 307 -18.30 -5.50 -23.77
C VAL A 307 -17.78 -4.99 -22.43
N ARG A 308 -16.53 -4.50 -22.36
CA ARG A 308 -15.99 -3.93 -21.12
C ARG A 308 -16.74 -2.68 -20.66
N GLU A 309 -17.18 -1.83 -21.59
CA GLU A 309 -18.03 -0.66 -21.29
C GLU A 309 -19.39 -1.10 -20.74
N ALA A 310 -20.03 -2.11 -21.32
CA ALA A 310 -21.28 -2.67 -20.82
C ALA A 310 -21.15 -3.16 -19.37
N PHE A 311 -20.08 -3.88 -19.05
CA PHE A 311 -19.80 -4.30 -17.68
C PHE A 311 -19.60 -3.11 -16.72
N ASN A 312 -18.91 -2.07 -17.17
CA ASN A 312 -18.69 -0.85 -16.41
C ASN A 312 -20.00 -0.10 -16.09
N LEU A 313 -20.93 -0.04 -17.07
CA LEU A 313 -22.25 0.57 -16.91
C LEU A 313 -23.21 -0.22 -16.02
N ALA A 314 -22.98 -1.52 -15.86
CA ALA A 314 -23.81 -2.39 -15.01
C ALA A 314 -23.44 -2.34 -13.52
N ILE A 315 -22.49 -1.50 -13.11
CA ILE A 315 -21.99 -1.43 -11.72
C ILE A 315 -22.48 -0.16 -11.02
N ASP A 316 -23.32 -0.33 -10.01
CA ASP A 316 -23.83 0.74 -9.15
C ASP A 316 -22.81 1.12 -8.06
N ARG A 317 -21.91 2.06 -8.41
CA ARG A 317 -20.86 2.56 -7.52
C ARG A 317 -21.40 3.35 -6.34
N GLU A 318 -22.50 4.07 -6.53
CA GLU A 318 -23.12 4.87 -5.47
C GLU A 318 -23.63 3.94 -4.36
N THR A 319 -24.42 2.92 -4.72
CA THR A 319 -24.91 1.93 -3.75
C THR A 319 -23.76 1.21 -3.05
N ILE A 320 -22.71 0.82 -3.78
CA ILE A 320 -21.51 0.19 -3.18
C ILE A 320 -20.86 1.13 -2.16
N ALA A 321 -20.59 2.38 -2.54
CA ALA A 321 -19.92 3.34 -1.67
C ALA A 321 -20.77 3.70 -0.45
N GLU A 322 -22.04 4.03 -0.63
CA GLU A 322 -22.93 4.44 0.46
C GLU A 322 -23.21 3.31 1.46
N GLN A 323 -23.55 2.12 0.96
CA GLN A 323 -23.99 1.02 1.83
C GLN A 323 -22.82 0.27 2.48
N LEU A 324 -21.70 0.14 1.78
CA LEU A 324 -20.61 -0.73 2.23
C LEU A 324 -19.40 0.02 2.79
N TYR A 325 -19.20 1.29 2.39
CA TYR A 325 -18.07 2.11 2.86
C TYR A 325 -18.52 3.30 3.71
N GLY A 326 -19.66 3.94 3.40
CA GLY A 326 -20.14 5.12 4.12
C GLY A 326 -19.09 6.21 4.17
N LEU A 327 -18.74 6.69 5.38
CA LEU A 327 -17.73 7.74 5.56
C LEU A 327 -16.31 7.34 5.13
N THR A 328 -16.04 6.04 4.92
CA THR A 328 -14.70 5.53 4.58
C THR A 328 -14.50 5.29 3.08
N GLY A 329 -15.45 5.66 2.23
CA GLY A 329 -15.34 5.52 0.78
C GLY A 329 -16.20 6.51 0.01
N LYS A 330 -15.76 6.82 -1.20
CA LYS A 330 -16.47 7.66 -2.19
C LYS A 330 -16.43 6.97 -3.54
N PRO A 331 -17.49 6.99 -4.33
CA PRO A 331 -17.43 6.47 -5.69
C PRO A 331 -16.41 7.25 -6.52
N THR A 332 -15.74 6.59 -7.45
CA THR A 332 -14.70 7.24 -8.27
C THR A 332 -14.64 6.71 -9.70
N PRO A 333 -14.45 7.60 -10.70
CA PRO A 333 -14.14 7.22 -12.06
C PRO A 333 -12.64 7.03 -12.31
N ASN A 334 -11.76 7.38 -11.36
CA ASN A 334 -10.33 7.48 -11.58
C ASN A 334 -9.54 6.30 -11.05
N PHE A 335 -8.49 5.94 -11.76
CA PHE A 335 -7.48 4.99 -11.32
C PHE A 335 -6.47 5.64 -10.36
N LEU A 336 -6.03 6.86 -10.66
CA LEU A 336 -5.11 7.65 -9.83
C LEU A 336 -5.92 8.63 -8.97
N LEU A 337 -5.82 8.49 -7.64
CA LEU A 337 -6.71 9.14 -6.68
C LEU A 337 -6.03 10.21 -5.82
N ALA A 338 -4.70 10.21 -5.79
CA ALA A 338 -3.90 11.17 -5.04
C ALA A 338 -2.46 11.23 -5.60
N PRO A 339 -1.76 12.37 -5.43
CA PRO A 339 -2.25 13.65 -4.88
C PRO A 339 -3.22 14.34 -5.84
N ASP A 340 -4.02 15.27 -5.32
CA ASP A 340 -5.11 15.93 -6.05
C ASP A 340 -4.70 16.52 -7.40
N ARG A 341 -3.46 17.02 -7.52
CA ARG A 341 -2.93 17.55 -8.78
C ARG A 341 -2.92 16.56 -9.94
N TYR A 342 -2.96 15.26 -9.67
CA TYR A 342 -2.97 14.20 -10.69
C TYR A 342 -4.35 13.57 -10.89
N VAL A 343 -5.35 13.96 -10.10
CA VAL A 343 -6.70 13.44 -10.22
C VAL A 343 -7.37 14.05 -11.45
N SER A 344 -7.71 13.20 -12.41
CA SER A 344 -8.34 13.65 -13.66
C SER A 344 -9.75 14.19 -13.43
N GLN A 345 -10.07 15.27 -14.13
CA GLN A 345 -11.43 15.85 -14.22
C GLN A 345 -12.11 15.49 -15.55
N ASN A 346 -11.47 14.68 -16.39
CA ASN A 346 -11.95 14.32 -17.73
C ASN A 346 -12.73 13.01 -17.74
N THR A 347 -12.71 12.26 -16.64
CA THR A 347 -13.35 10.95 -16.50
C THR A 347 -14.66 11.05 -15.75
N SER A 348 -15.59 10.15 -16.05
CA SER A 348 -16.87 10.02 -15.37
C SER A 348 -17.27 8.53 -15.29
N TYR A 349 -18.27 8.23 -14.50
CA TYR A 349 -18.94 6.93 -14.49
C TYR A 349 -20.44 7.13 -14.62
N GLU A 350 -21.11 6.11 -15.12
CA GLU A 350 -22.57 6.04 -15.26
C GLU A 350 -23.02 4.67 -14.81
N PHE A 351 -24.18 4.58 -14.16
CA PHE A 351 -24.88 3.33 -13.93
C PHE A 351 -26.12 3.31 -14.84
N ASN A 352 -26.13 2.41 -15.84
CA ASN A 352 -27.17 2.39 -16.85
C ASN A 352 -27.30 1.00 -17.48
N LEU A 353 -28.22 0.20 -16.94
CA LEU A 353 -28.43 -1.18 -17.37
C LEU A 353 -29.01 -1.27 -18.79
N GLU A 354 -29.85 -0.32 -19.21
CA GLU A 354 -30.43 -0.30 -20.54
C GLU A 354 -29.33 -0.11 -21.60
N LYS A 355 -28.50 0.91 -21.42
CA LYS A 355 -27.36 1.17 -22.30
C LYS A 355 -26.35 0.03 -22.29
N ALA A 356 -26.12 -0.61 -21.13
CA ALA A 356 -25.24 -1.77 -21.03
C ALA A 356 -25.76 -2.95 -21.85
N ALA A 357 -27.07 -3.21 -21.80
CA ALA A 357 -27.71 -4.26 -22.59
C ALA A 357 -27.64 -3.97 -24.09
N GLU A 358 -27.88 -2.71 -24.49
CA GLU A 358 -27.76 -2.27 -25.89
C GLU A 358 -26.36 -2.49 -26.45
N LEU A 359 -25.31 -2.13 -25.70
CA LEU A 359 -23.92 -2.36 -26.12
C LEU A 359 -23.60 -3.85 -26.32
N LEU A 360 -24.14 -4.73 -25.48
CA LEU A 360 -23.97 -6.17 -25.66
C LEU A 360 -24.72 -6.67 -26.91
N ASP A 361 -25.93 -6.15 -27.17
CA ASP A 361 -26.69 -6.47 -28.39
C ASP A 361 -25.93 -6.02 -29.65
N GLU A 362 -25.38 -4.79 -29.66
CA GLU A 362 -24.57 -4.24 -30.76
C GLU A 362 -23.28 -5.06 -30.97
N ALA A 363 -22.66 -5.55 -29.89
CA ALA A 363 -21.50 -6.43 -29.95
C ALA A 363 -21.86 -7.88 -30.38
N GLY A 364 -23.16 -8.17 -30.61
CA GLY A 364 -23.66 -9.45 -31.09
C GLY A 364 -23.85 -10.51 -30.01
N TRP A 365 -23.90 -10.11 -28.75
CA TRP A 365 -24.20 -11.00 -27.62
C TRP A 365 -25.70 -10.99 -27.33
N GLN A 366 -26.38 -12.11 -27.54
CA GLN A 366 -27.84 -12.25 -27.39
C GLN A 366 -28.17 -13.56 -26.67
N ASP A 367 -29.27 -13.61 -25.94
CA ASP A 367 -29.79 -14.88 -25.39
C ASP A 367 -30.50 -15.67 -26.51
N SER A 368 -29.72 -16.43 -27.28
CA SER A 368 -30.24 -17.15 -28.44
C SER A 368 -31.02 -18.40 -28.10
N ASN A 369 -30.80 -18.95 -26.91
CA ASN A 369 -31.43 -20.20 -26.44
C ASN A 369 -32.52 -20.00 -25.38
N ASN A 370 -32.80 -18.75 -24.97
CA ASN A 370 -33.77 -18.31 -23.97
C ASN A 370 -33.54 -18.92 -22.56
N ASN A 371 -32.27 -19.05 -22.16
CA ASN A 371 -31.91 -19.50 -20.81
C ASN A 371 -31.62 -18.35 -19.84
N GLY A 372 -31.74 -17.07 -20.30
CA GLY A 372 -31.44 -15.87 -19.54
C GLY A 372 -29.99 -15.44 -19.56
N ILE A 373 -29.11 -16.16 -20.27
CA ILE A 373 -27.68 -15.87 -20.40
C ILE A 373 -27.39 -15.52 -21.86
N ARG A 374 -26.68 -14.42 -22.08
CA ARG A 374 -26.23 -14.04 -23.43
C ARG A 374 -25.19 -15.00 -23.97
N ASP A 375 -25.31 -15.32 -25.23
CA ASP A 375 -24.36 -16.16 -25.95
C ASP A 375 -23.97 -15.57 -27.32
N LYS A 376 -22.83 -16.00 -27.83
CA LYS A 376 -22.33 -15.68 -29.17
C LYS A 376 -21.43 -16.80 -29.65
N ASP A 377 -21.67 -17.30 -30.88
CA ASP A 377 -20.87 -18.37 -31.50
C ASP A 377 -20.73 -19.64 -30.62
N GLY A 378 -21.74 -19.94 -29.80
CA GLY A 378 -21.75 -21.08 -28.89
C GLY A 378 -21.00 -20.89 -27.57
N VAL A 379 -20.57 -19.65 -27.29
CA VAL A 379 -19.96 -19.25 -26.02
C VAL A 379 -20.97 -18.49 -25.18
N GLU A 380 -21.33 -18.99 -24.00
CA GLU A 380 -22.17 -18.28 -23.04
C GLU A 380 -21.37 -17.25 -22.26
N MET A 381 -22.00 -16.10 -21.94
CA MET A 381 -21.36 -15.02 -21.17
C MET A 381 -21.38 -15.33 -19.69
N THR A 382 -20.52 -16.27 -19.28
CA THR A 382 -20.29 -16.67 -17.89
C THR A 382 -18.93 -16.22 -17.44
N VAL A 383 -18.84 -15.58 -16.26
CA VAL A 383 -17.60 -15.06 -15.69
C VAL A 383 -17.38 -15.53 -14.26
N LEU A 384 -16.14 -15.90 -13.94
CA LEU A 384 -15.67 -16.12 -12.58
C LEU A 384 -15.10 -14.81 -12.01
N PHE A 385 -15.71 -14.29 -10.96
CA PHE A 385 -15.29 -13.07 -10.27
C PHE A 385 -14.65 -13.39 -8.92
N GLN A 386 -13.33 -13.20 -8.81
CA GLN A 386 -12.56 -13.50 -7.59
C GLN A 386 -12.18 -12.26 -6.79
N THR A 387 -12.05 -12.44 -5.47
CA THR A 387 -11.48 -11.45 -4.53
C THR A 387 -10.92 -12.15 -3.30
N SER A 388 -10.31 -11.39 -2.38
CA SER A 388 -9.94 -11.93 -1.06
C SER A 388 -11.14 -12.02 -0.11
N VAL A 389 -11.10 -12.96 0.84
CA VAL A 389 -12.09 -13.05 1.93
C VAL A 389 -12.09 -11.74 2.71
N ASN A 390 -13.17 -10.99 2.54
CA ASN A 390 -13.43 -9.71 3.21
C ASN A 390 -14.93 -9.43 3.11
N PRO A 391 -15.65 -9.16 4.21
CA PRO A 391 -17.10 -8.97 4.19
C PRO A 391 -17.58 -7.87 3.25
N VAL A 392 -16.87 -6.72 3.21
CA VAL A 392 -17.22 -5.61 2.32
C VAL A 392 -17.07 -6.02 0.86
N ARG A 393 -15.94 -6.69 0.50
CA ARG A 393 -15.71 -7.15 -0.87
C ARG A 393 -16.67 -8.22 -1.32
N GLN A 394 -17.02 -9.16 -0.43
CA GLN A 394 -18.01 -10.20 -0.73
C GLN A 394 -19.38 -9.60 -1.03
N LYS A 395 -19.81 -8.61 -0.24
CA LYS A 395 -21.04 -7.86 -0.53
C LYS A 395 -20.94 -7.01 -1.81
N THR A 396 -19.79 -6.43 -2.09
CA THR A 396 -19.54 -5.74 -3.38
C THR A 396 -19.70 -6.71 -4.55
N GLN A 397 -19.14 -7.93 -4.45
CA GLN A 397 -19.32 -8.95 -5.49
C GLN A 397 -20.81 -9.29 -5.73
N GLU A 398 -21.63 -9.38 -4.68
CA GLU A 398 -23.06 -9.65 -4.84
C GLU A 398 -23.81 -8.51 -5.55
N ILE A 399 -23.49 -7.24 -5.24
CA ILE A 399 -24.10 -6.08 -5.93
C ILE A 399 -23.68 -6.08 -7.42
N VAL A 400 -22.40 -6.31 -7.71
CA VAL A 400 -21.90 -6.39 -9.09
C VAL A 400 -22.54 -7.55 -9.84
N LYS A 401 -22.66 -8.72 -9.21
CA LYS A 401 -23.33 -9.90 -9.77
C LYS A 401 -24.79 -9.59 -10.12
N GLN A 402 -25.50 -8.90 -9.25
CA GLN A 402 -26.88 -8.51 -9.52
C GLN A 402 -26.98 -7.64 -10.79
N GLY A 403 -26.21 -6.56 -10.88
CA GLY A 403 -26.24 -5.68 -12.04
C GLY A 403 -25.86 -6.38 -13.35
N LEU A 404 -24.83 -7.23 -13.33
CA LEU A 404 -24.43 -8.04 -14.48
C LEU A 404 -25.49 -9.08 -14.88
N SER A 405 -26.16 -9.70 -13.90
CA SER A 405 -27.22 -10.66 -14.17
C SER A 405 -28.44 -10.02 -14.86
N GLU A 406 -28.75 -8.75 -14.55
CA GLU A 406 -29.86 -8.02 -15.18
C GLU A 406 -29.60 -7.71 -16.67
N ILE A 407 -28.34 -7.73 -17.10
CA ILE A 407 -27.98 -7.59 -18.52
C ILE A 407 -27.63 -8.93 -19.20
N GLY A 408 -27.97 -10.07 -18.57
CA GLY A 408 -27.81 -11.39 -19.15
C GLY A 408 -26.41 -12.01 -19.02
N VAL A 409 -25.63 -11.60 -18.01
CA VAL A 409 -24.32 -12.18 -17.68
C VAL A 409 -24.42 -13.09 -16.47
N GLN A 410 -23.99 -14.34 -16.58
CA GLN A 410 -23.87 -15.23 -15.43
C GLN A 410 -22.56 -14.96 -14.67
N VAL A 411 -22.65 -14.76 -13.35
CA VAL A 411 -21.48 -14.50 -12.52
C VAL A 411 -21.34 -15.56 -11.43
N GLU A 412 -20.17 -16.21 -11.41
CA GLU A 412 -19.73 -17.11 -10.34
C GLU A 412 -18.78 -16.34 -9.41
N LEU A 413 -18.98 -16.46 -8.08
CA LEU A 413 -18.20 -15.75 -7.09
C LEU A 413 -17.17 -16.66 -6.43
N LYS A 414 -15.94 -16.14 -6.27
CA LYS A 414 -14.85 -16.84 -5.59
C LYS A 414 -14.18 -15.90 -4.58
N SER A 415 -14.10 -16.35 -3.32
CA SER A 415 -13.35 -15.66 -2.27
C SER A 415 -12.16 -16.52 -1.83
N ILE A 416 -10.98 -15.91 -1.77
CA ILE A 416 -9.69 -16.57 -1.51
C ILE A 416 -9.12 -16.00 -0.22
N ASP A 417 -8.48 -16.83 0.60
CA ASP A 417 -7.78 -16.35 1.80
C ASP A 417 -6.75 -15.27 1.42
N PRO A 418 -6.70 -14.11 2.10
CA PRO A 418 -5.78 -13.03 1.75
C PRO A 418 -4.30 -13.44 1.73
N SER A 419 -3.89 -14.39 2.59
CA SER A 419 -2.52 -14.90 2.63
C SER A 419 -2.14 -15.73 1.40
N ILE A 420 -3.14 -16.30 0.73
CA ILE A 420 -3.01 -17.04 -0.53
C ILE A 420 -3.15 -16.08 -1.72
N TYR A 421 -4.19 -15.25 -1.71
CA TYR A 421 -4.51 -14.34 -2.82
C TYR A 421 -3.38 -13.34 -3.10
N PHE A 422 -2.81 -12.74 -2.04
CA PHE A 422 -1.71 -11.78 -2.14
C PHE A 422 -0.32 -12.40 -1.93
N ALA A 423 -0.21 -13.74 -1.99
CA ALA A 423 1.09 -14.39 -1.96
C ALA A 423 1.85 -14.17 -3.28
N GLY A 424 3.11 -13.76 -3.18
CA GLY A 424 4.00 -13.64 -4.35
C GLY A 424 4.57 -14.97 -4.84
N ASP A 425 3.92 -16.10 -4.54
CA ASP A 425 4.36 -17.43 -4.94
C ASP A 425 3.86 -17.73 -6.37
N PRO A 426 4.76 -17.85 -7.36
CA PRO A 426 4.38 -18.15 -8.74
C PRO A 426 3.76 -19.54 -8.94
N SER A 427 3.95 -20.48 -8.01
CA SER A 427 3.32 -21.80 -8.07
C SER A 427 1.86 -21.80 -7.61
N ASN A 428 1.41 -20.73 -6.93
CA ASN A 428 0.06 -20.62 -6.40
C ASN A 428 -0.95 -20.20 -7.48
N PRO A 429 -1.87 -21.11 -7.92
CA PRO A 429 -2.85 -20.80 -8.97
C PRO A 429 -3.90 -19.78 -8.56
N ASP A 430 -4.12 -19.59 -7.24
CA ASP A 430 -5.11 -18.67 -6.67
C ASP A 430 -4.53 -17.27 -6.36
N SER A 431 -3.26 -17.03 -6.75
CA SER A 431 -2.65 -15.72 -6.55
C SER A 431 -3.21 -14.68 -7.52
N ILE A 432 -3.22 -13.43 -7.09
CA ILE A 432 -3.58 -12.26 -7.90
C ILE A 432 -2.77 -12.19 -9.20
N ASN A 433 -1.52 -12.64 -9.19
CA ASN A 433 -0.60 -12.61 -10.33
C ASN A 433 -0.98 -13.62 -11.42
N ARG A 434 -1.44 -14.81 -11.03
CA ARG A 434 -1.90 -15.83 -11.97
C ARG A 434 -3.21 -15.44 -12.63
N PHE A 435 -4.13 -14.86 -11.86
CA PHE A 435 -5.41 -14.39 -12.30
C PHE A 435 -6.20 -15.43 -13.12
N TYR A 436 -6.39 -16.62 -12.55
CA TYR A 436 -7.16 -17.71 -13.18
C TYR A 436 -8.67 -17.53 -12.96
N ALA A 437 -9.14 -16.31 -13.26
CA ALA A 437 -10.53 -15.88 -13.27
C ALA A 437 -10.72 -14.81 -14.34
N ASP A 438 -11.96 -14.47 -14.65
CA ASP A 438 -12.31 -13.45 -15.67
C ASP A 438 -12.26 -12.04 -15.10
N LEU A 439 -12.70 -11.89 -13.85
CA LEU A 439 -12.69 -10.63 -13.09
C LEU A 439 -11.98 -10.83 -11.74
N GLN A 440 -11.24 -9.81 -11.31
CA GLN A 440 -10.70 -9.78 -9.94
C GLN A 440 -10.83 -8.39 -9.30
N MET A 441 -11.01 -8.36 -7.97
CA MET A 441 -11.19 -7.14 -7.20
C MET A 441 -10.22 -7.05 -6.03
N PHE A 442 -9.58 -5.89 -5.86
CA PHE A 442 -8.68 -5.58 -4.76
C PHE A 442 -8.40 -4.08 -4.66
N THR A 443 -7.87 -3.64 -3.52
CA THR A 443 -7.42 -2.26 -3.28
C THR A 443 -5.93 -2.13 -3.52
N THR A 444 -5.51 -1.05 -4.20
CA THR A 444 -4.12 -0.59 -4.21
C THR A 444 -4.07 0.91 -4.55
N GLY A 445 -2.89 1.51 -4.47
CA GLY A 445 -2.63 2.91 -4.78
C GLY A 445 -1.13 3.18 -4.84
N ASN A 446 -0.74 4.39 -5.17
CA ASN A 446 0.67 4.80 -5.18
C ASN A 446 1.19 4.98 -3.73
N ALA A 447 2.39 4.49 -3.49
CA ALA A 447 3.03 4.53 -2.15
C ALA A 447 3.68 5.88 -1.82
N SER A 448 3.74 6.80 -2.78
CA SER A 448 4.31 8.14 -2.63
C SER A 448 3.59 9.15 -3.51
N PRO A 449 3.73 10.47 -3.28
CA PRO A 449 3.17 11.49 -4.15
C PRO A 449 3.65 11.43 -5.62
N ALA A 450 4.77 10.74 -5.89
CA ALA A 450 5.21 10.42 -7.24
C ALA A 450 4.58 9.07 -7.69
N PRO A 451 3.65 9.05 -8.65
CA PRO A 451 2.88 7.86 -9.00
C PRO A 451 3.61 6.92 -9.99
N ASP A 452 4.90 7.15 -10.23
CA ASP A 452 5.67 6.50 -11.29
C ASP A 452 5.57 4.98 -11.25
N ARG A 453 5.89 4.37 -10.10
CA ARG A 453 5.82 2.91 -9.93
C ARG A 453 4.41 2.38 -10.12
N TYR A 454 3.39 3.11 -9.65
CA TYR A 454 1.99 2.73 -9.76
C TYR A 454 1.50 2.75 -11.21
N LEU A 455 1.84 3.79 -11.97
CA LEU A 455 1.50 3.89 -13.38
C LEU A 455 2.27 2.87 -14.23
N LYS A 456 3.52 2.56 -13.89
CA LYS A 456 4.31 1.52 -14.56
C LYS A 456 3.59 0.18 -14.60
N THR A 457 2.76 -0.13 -13.59
CA THR A 457 2.05 -1.43 -13.51
C THR A 457 1.15 -1.74 -14.71
N TYR A 458 0.77 -0.77 -15.53
CA TYR A 458 -0.04 -0.98 -16.74
C TYR A 458 0.76 -0.92 -18.04
N THR A 459 2.09 -0.81 -17.98
CA THR A 459 2.91 -0.93 -19.20
C THR A 459 2.93 -2.36 -19.72
N CYS A 460 3.15 -2.54 -21.03
CA CYS A 460 3.26 -3.86 -21.65
C CYS A 460 4.42 -4.69 -21.09
N SER A 461 5.50 -4.02 -20.63
CA SER A 461 6.66 -4.69 -20.01
C SER A 461 6.34 -5.36 -18.67
N GLU A 462 5.33 -4.86 -17.95
CA GLU A 462 4.92 -5.34 -16.62
C GLU A 462 3.88 -6.47 -16.68
N ILE A 463 3.51 -6.96 -17.86
CA ILE A 463 2.58 -8.08 -17.98
C ILE A 463 3.09 -9.29 -17.19
N SER A 464 2.25 -9.80 -16.27
CA SER A 464 2.53 -11.03 -15.52
C SER A 464 2.48 -12.25 -16.45
N ARG A 465 3.62 -12.93 -16.62
CA ARG A 465 3.79 -14.05 -17.56
C ARG A 465 4.94 -14.96 -17.14
N GLN A 466 5.03 -16.13 -17.76
CA GLN A 466 6.01 -17.16 -17.42
C GLN A 466 7.46 -16.67 -17.51
N GLU A 467 7.82 -15.88 -18.54
CA GLU A 467 9.19 -15.39 -18.77
C GLU A 467 9.71 -14.48 -17.66
N ASN A 468 8.82 -13.87 -16.88
CA ASN A 468 9.17 -13.09 -15.69
C ASN A 468 8.77 -13.80 -14.39
N ASN A 469 8.60 -15.12 -14.40
CA ASN A 469 8.14 -15.92 -13.27
C ASN A 469 6.85 -15.35 -12.62
N TRP A 470 5.95 -14.82 -13.43
CA TRP A 470 4.70 -14.20 -12.99
C TRP A 470 4.88 -13.04 -11.99
N SER A 471 6.06 -12.40 -11.99
CA SER A 471 6.37 -11.29 -11.10
C SER A 471 5.88 -9.93 -11.62
N GLY A 472 5.46 -9.85 -12.88
CA GLY A 472 4.90 -8.64 -13.47
C GLY A 472 3.64 -8.16 -12.74
N GLN A 473 3.45 -6.85 -12.66
CA GLN A 473 2.35 -6.24 -11.90
C GLN A 473 1.13 -5.90 -12.78
N ASN A 474 1.24 -6.09 -14.10
CA ASN A 474 0.12 -5.95 -15.03
C ASN A 474 -0.65 -7.28 -15.09
N PHE A 475 -1.53 -7.48 -14.13
CA PHE A 475 -2.29 -8.72 -13.98
C PHE A 475 -3.38 -8.88 -15.06
N SER A 476 -3.90 -7.78 -15.59
CA SER A 476 -4.93 -7.76 -16.65
C SER A 476 -4.40 -8.15 -18.02
N ARG A 477 -3.09 -8.18 -18.23
CA ARG A 477 -2.41 -8.35 -19.53
C ARG A 477 -2.78 -7.26 -20.54
N TYR A 478 -3.22 -6.12 -20.04
CA TYR A 478 -3.44 -4.93 -20.86
C TYR A 478 -2.14 -4.46 -21.51
N CYS A 479 -2.18 -4.10 -22.80
CA CYS A 479 -1.03 -3.57 -23.50
C CYS A 479 -1.49 -2.54 -24.53
N ASN A 480 -1.11 -1.27 -24.29
CA ASN A 480 -1.38 -0.19 -25.21
C ASN A 480 -0.06 0.58 -25.50
N PRO A 481 0.45 0.57 -26.74
CA PRO A 481 1.68 1.27 -27.09
C PRO A 481 1.64 2.78 -26.81
N THR A 482 0.46 3.42 -26.88
CA THR A 482 0.30 4.84 -26.53
C THR A 482 0.53 5.05 -25.02
N TYR A 483 0.03 4.14 -24.19
CA TYR A 483 0.29 4.18 -22.74
C TYR A 483 1.79 4.06 -22.44
N ASP A 484 2.47 3.12 -23.09
CA ASP A 484 3.92 2.95 -22.95
C ASP A 484 4.70 4.19 -23.38
N GLN A 485 4.27 4.85 -24.46
CA GLN A 485 4.88 6.12 -24.92
C GLN A 485 4.69 7.26 -23.90
N LEU A 486 3.48 7.41 -23.35
CA LEU A 486 3.20 8.39 -22.30
C LEU A 486 4.04 8.12 -21.06
N TRP A 487 4.17 6.86 -20.65
CA TRP A 487 5.03 6.44 -19.55
C TRP A 487 6.50 6.82 -19.80
N GLU A 488 7.05 6.49 -20.99
CA GLU A 488 8.41 6.83 -21.37
C GLU A 488 8.68 8.33 -21.37
N GLN A 489 7.68 9.18 -21.68
CA GLN A 489 7.77 10.63 -21.59
C GLN A 489 7.69 11.11 -20.14
N ALA A 490 6.67 10.66 -19.37
CA ALA A 490 6.45 11.12 -18.01
C ALA A 490 7.63 10.83 -17.07
N LYS A 491 8.27 9.65 -17.22
CA LYS A 491 9.42 9.27 -16.38
C LYS A 491 10.70 10.09 -16.60
N ARG A 492 10.72 10.96 -17.62
CA ARG A 492 11.88 11.82 -17.97
C ARG A 492 11.53 13.30 -17.97
N GLU A 493 10.25 13.66 -17.88
CA GLU A 493 9.80 15.05 -17.91
C GLU A 493 10.13 15.75 -16.58
N LEU A 494 10.92 16.81 -16.65
CA LEU A 494 11.34 17.61 -15.49
C LEU A 494 10.48 18.84 -15.26
N ASP A 495 9.68 19.25 -16.25
CA ASP A 495 8.71 20.32 -16.11
C ASP A 495 7.48 19.77 -15.36
N PRO A 496 7.15 20.28 -14.16
CA PRO A 496 6.08 19.70 -13.34
C PRO A 496 4.71 19.77 -14.01
N GLU A 497 4.41 20.83 -14.75
CA GLU A 497 3.11 21.01 -15.40
C GLU A 497 2.92 20.04 -16.57
N LYS A 498 3.94 19.90 -17.41
CA LYS A 498 3.92 18.94 -18.51
C LYS A 498 3.85 17.50 -18.00
N ARG A 499 4.60 17.21 -16.95
CA ARG A 499 4.59 15.89 -16.32
C ARG A 499 3.21 15.57 -15.74
N GLN A 500 2.56 16.54 -15.08
CA GLN A 500 1.19 16.41 -14.58
C GLN A 500 0.22 16.06 -15.71
N GLN A 501 0.31 16.76 -16.85
CA GLN A 501 -0.55 16.50 -18.01
C GLN A 501 -0.35 15.08 -18.56
N LEU A 502 0.90 14.61 -18.68
CA LEU A 502 1.19 13.24 -19.12
C LEU A 502 0.60 12.19 -18.17
N ILE A 503 0.72 12.41 -16.86
CA ILE A 503 0.17 11.53 -15.83
C ILE A 503 -1.35 11.47 -15.90
N ILE A 504 -2.03 12.62 -16.07
CA ILE A 504 -3.48 12.68 -16.24
C ILE A 504 -3.89 11.95 -17.52
N GLN A 505 -3.18 12.15 -18.64
CA GLN A 505 -3.46 11.43 -19.89
C GLN A 505 -3.33 9.91 -19.73
N MET A 506 -2.37 9.44 -18.94
CA MET A 506 -2.24 8.00 -18.65
C MET A 506 -3.45 7.47 -17.87
N ASN A 507 -3.92 8.20 -16.85
CA ASN A 507 -5.15 7.85 -16.14
C ASN A 507 -6.34 7.78 -17.12
N ASP A 508 -6.53 8.82 -17.93
CA ASP A 508 -7.65 8.94 -18.84
C ASP A 508 -7.65 7.81 -19.89
N LEU A 509 -6.48 7.44 -20.39
CA LEU A 509 -6.34 6.35 -21.34
C LEU A 509 -6.74 5.00 -20.73
N LEU A 510 -6.33 4.70 -19.49
CA LEU A 510 -6.74 3.47 -18.81
C LEU A 510 -8.25 3.39 -18.61
N ILE A 511 -8.89 4.52 -18.28
CA ILE A 511 -10.32 4.59 -18.06
C ILE A 511 -11.08 4.49 -19.38
N ASN A 512 -10.65 5.22 -20.42
CA ASN A 512 -11.31 5.20 -21.73
C ASN A 512 -11.17 3.85 -22.45
N ASP A 513 -10.04 3.16 -22.26
CA ASP A 513 -9.83 1.81 -22.79
C ASP A 513 -10.55 0.72 -21.95
N MET A 514 -11.23 1.11 -20.86
CA MET A 514 -11.80 0.18 -19.88
C MET A 514 -10.79 -0.91 -19.45
N ALA A 515 -9.52 -0.52 -19.25
CA ALA A 515 -8.49 -1.44 -18.78
C ALA A 515 -8.72 -1.87 -17.34
N VAL A 516 -9.41 -1.03 -16.59
CA VAL A 516 -9.77 -1.20 -15.18
C VAL A 516 -11.08 -0.49 -14.88
N ILE A 517 -11.87 -1.04 -13.97
CA ILE A 517 -13.09 -0.40 -13.45
C ILE A 517 -12.79 0.12 -12.04
N PRO A 518 -12.52 1.42 -11.84
CA PRO A 518 -12.48 2.02 -10.51
C PRO A 518 -13.86 1.94 -9.86
N LEU A 519 -13.92 1.63 -8.58
CA LEU A 519 -15.17 1.54 -7.82
C LEU A 519 -15.25 2.61 -6.75
N VAL A 520 -14.35 2.54 -5.77
CA VAL A 520 -14.40 3.35 -4.55
C VAL A 520 -13.03 3.93 -4.26
N HIS A 521 -12.95 5.25 -4.11
CA HIS A 521 -11.85 5.91 -3.45
C HIS A 521 -11.96 5.61 -1.95
N ARG A 522 -11.13 4.72 -1.47
CA ARG A 522 -11.19 4.19 -0.12
C ARG A 522 -10.26 4.96 0.81
N ALA A 523 -10.78 5.36 1.97
CA ALA A 523 -9.94 5.91 3.03
C ALA A 523 -9.15 4.81 3.76
N ASP A 524 -8.00 5.17 4.32
CA ASP A 524 -7.39 4.46 5.44
C ASP A 524 -8.14 4.89 6.72
N ALA A 525 -8.89 3.98 7.32
CA ALA A 525 -9.75 4.28 8.45
C ALA A 525 -9.13 3.77 9.75
N ILE A 526 -9.09 4.64 10.75
CA ILE A 526 -8.59 4.32 12.10
C ILE A 526 -9.65 4.66 13.16
N ALA A 527 -9.56 4.03 14.33
CA ALA A 527 -10.22 4.54 15.53
C ALA A 527 -9.19 5.20 16.45
N LEU A 528 -9.53 6.36 16.96
CA LEU A 528 -8.71 7.13 17.87
C LEU A 528 -9.49 7.51 19.13
N SER A 529 -8.92 7.24 20.31
CA SER A 529 -9.49 7.67 21.59
C SER A 529 -9.65 9.18 21.64
N ASN A 530 -10.77 9.65 22.19
CA ASN A 530 -11.00 11.07 22.41
C ASN A 530 -10.03 11.71 23.41
N SER A 531 -9.32 10.90 24.21
CA SER A 531 -8.28 11.35 25.14
C SER A 531 -6.92 11.61 24.49
N ILE A 532 -6.73 11.27 23.20
CA ILE A 532 -5.46 11.48 22.50
C ILE A 532 -5.53 12.71 21.61
N GLU A 533 -4.46 13.51 21.64
CA GLU A 533 -4.22 14.64 20.73
C GLU A 533 -2.80 14.61 20.16
N GLY A 534 -2.52 15.49 19.19
CA GLY A 534 -1.23 15.54 18.48
C GLY A 534 -1.12 14.53 17.34
N VAL A 535 -2.18 13.78 17.04
CA VAL A 535 -2.20 12.83 15.94
C VAL A 535 -2.41 13.56 14.62
N GLU A 536 -1.43 13.50 13.75
CA GLU A 536 -1.50 13.96 12.37
C GLU A 536 -1.45 12.76 11.44
N LEU A 537 -2.36 12.71 10.49
CA LEU A 537 -2.41 11.64 9.50
C LEU A 537 -1.93 12.18 8.15
N THR A 538 -1.07 11.42 7.51
CA THR A 538 -0.70 11.64 6.11
C THR A 538 -1.03 10.39 5.30
N PRO A 539 -1.52 10.52 4.06
CA PRO A 539 -1.74 9.36 3.20
C PRO A 539 -0.42 8.76 2.65
N TRP A 540 0.73 9.39 2.94
CA TRP A 540 2.02 9.10 2.33
C TRP A 540 3.04 8.46 3.28
N ASP A 541 2.72 8.35 4.58
CA ASP A 541 3.51 7.62 5.57
C ASP A 541 2.57 6.76 6.44
N ARG A 542 3.08 6.13 7.46
CA ARG A 542 2.28 5.31 8.39
C ARG A 542 1.53 6.21 9.36
N ASN A 543 0.38 5.73 9.83
CA ASN A 543 -0.51 6.50 10.70
C ASN A 543 0.17 7.01 11.99
N ILE A 544 1.25 6.32 12.40
CA ILE A 544 2.01 6.64 13.61
C ILE A 544 3.28 7.46 13.32
N TRP A 545 3.44 8.02 12.13
CA TRP A 545 4.66 8.71 11.68
C TRP A 545 5.11 9.86 12.58
N ASN A 546 4.16 10.55 13.23
CA ASN A 546 4.40 11.64 14.18
C ASN A 546 4.14 11.23 15.64
N ILE A 547 4.25 9.94 15.99
CA ILE A 547 3.93 9.39 17.32
C ILE A 547 4.69 10.07 18.47
N LYS A 548 5.79 10.76 18.20
CA LYS A 548 6.53 11.56 19.18
C LYS A 548 5.70 12.73 19.77
N ASP A 549 4.75 13.23 18.98
CA ASP A 549 3.91 14.39 19.31
C ASP A 549 2.58 13.99 19.98
N TRP A 550 2.29 12.68 20.05
CA TRP A 550 1.06 12.19 20.65
C TRP A 550 1.10 12.34 22.17
N LYS A 551 0.00 12.82 22.74
CA LYS A 551 -0.15 12.97 24.18
C LYS A 551 -1.60 12.81 24.63
N ARG A 552 -1.83 12.67 25.94
CA ARG A 552 -3.17 12.74 26.52
C ARG A 552 -3.62 14.19 26.57
N LYS A 553 -4.90 14.41 26.28
CA LYS A 553 -5.55 15.70 26.55
C LYS A 553 -5.55 15.96 28.05
N GLU A 554 -5.29 17.21 28.45
CA GLU A 554 -5.37 17.67 29.81
C GLU A 554 -6.79 17.61 30.39
#